data_6189b55c151c43c30380c6296d382fe8
#
_entry.id   6189b55c151c43c30380c6296d382fe8
#
_cell.length_a   1.000
_cell.length_b   1.000
_cell.length_c   1.000
_cell.angle_alpha   90.00
_cell.angle_beta   90.00
_cell.angle_gamma   90.00
#
_symmetry.space_group_name_H-M   'P 1'
#
loop_
_entity.id
_entity.type
_entity.pdbx_description
1 polymer ?
#
loop_
_entity_poly.entity_id
_entity_poly.type
_entity_poly.pdbx_seq_one_letter_code
_entity_poly.pdbx_strand_id
1 'polypeptide(L)'
;MKPIIPKYFLNLLKVNRYNSPQKQHKKIFFTQLAFTLIELIVAVAIIGVLAAIAIPAYQDYLDKAKTVRAISDIENIGRRLHDYHIDNNNYPASLAEIGADNILDPWGNPYQYLNLSDPSIRGARGRARKDHNLVP
;
A
#
# COMPACT_ATOMS: atom_id res chain seq x y z
N MET A 1 -53.69 -22.36 -75.43
CA MET A 1 -52.30 -22.82 -75.58
C MET A 1 -51.75 -23.09 -74.18
N LYS A 2 -51.53 -24.39 -73.77
CA LYS A 2 -50.92 -24.73 -72.50
C LYS A 2 -49.41 -24.93 -72.73
N PRO A 3 -48.53 -24.30 -71.98
CA PRO A 3 -47.10 -24.53 -72.18
C PRO A 3 -46.75 -25.95 -71.71
N ILE A 4 -46.18 -26.72 -72.62
CA ILE A 4 -45.62 -28.07 -72.31
C ILE A 4 -44.24 -27.86 -71.71
N ILE A 5 -44.15 -27.95 -70.40
CA ILE A 5 -42.85 -27.96 -69.71
C ILE A 5 -42.29 -29.39 -69.79
N PRO A 6 -41.13 -29.61 -70.42
CA PRO A 6 -40.56 -30.95 -70.56
C PRO A 6 -40.19 -31.53 -69.17
N LYS A 7 -40.53 -32.84 -69.01
CA LYS A 7 -40.35 -33.52 -67.70
C LYS A 7 -38.92 -33.51 -67.13
N TYR A 8 -37.93 -33.19 -67.92
CA TYR A 8 -36.53 -33.07 -67.50
C TYR A 8 -36.26 -31.83 -66.68
N PHE A 9 -37.10 -30.79 -66.85
CA PHE A 9 -36.92 -29.57 -66.08
C PHE A 9 -37.41 -29.70 -64.63
N LEU A 10 -38.35 -30.59 -64.37
CA LEU A 10 -38.85 -30.90 -63.05
C LEU A 10 -37.86 -31.73 -62.20
N ASN A 11 -36.96 -32.48 -62.84
CA ASN A 11 -35.92 -33.24 -62.11
C ASN A 11 -34.71 -32.36 -61.68
N LEU A 12 -34.44 -31.26 -62.39
CA LEU A 12 -33.38 -30.32 -62.05
C LEU A 12 -33.68 -29.52 -60.80
N LEU A 13 -34.97 -29.31 -60.50
CA LEU A 13 -35.37 -28.59 -59.29
C LEU A 13 -35.41 -29.46 -58.01
N LYS A 14 -35.21 -30.77 -58.18
CA LYS A 14 -35.29 -31.72 -57.06
C LYS A 14 -33.94 -32.05 -56.44
N VAL A 15 -32.84 -31.56 -57.01
CA VAL A 15 -31.49 -31.79 -56.54
C VAL A 15 -30.93 -30.47 -55.98
N ASN A 16 -31.41 -30.00 -54.92
CA ASN A 16 -30.61 -29.26 -53.95
C ASN A 16 -31.34 -29.08 -52.62
N ARG A 17 -31.74 -30.17 -51.98
CA ARG A 17 -31.86 -30.07 -50.53
C ARG A 17 -30.45 -30.14 -50.00
N TYR A 18 -29.83 -29.00 -49.98
CA TYR A 18 -28.60 -28.77 -49.23
C TYR A 18 -28.84 -29.21 -47.76
N ASN A 19 -28.25 -30.34 -47.42
CA ASN A 19 -28.17 -30.80 -46.04
C ASN A 19 -27.33 -29.78 -45.30
N SER A 20 -27.97 -28.74 -44.78
CA SER A 20 -27.29 -27.81 -43.88
C SER A 20 -26.82 -28.62 -42.65
N PRO A 21 -25.51 -28.64 -42.36
CA PRO A 21 -25.05 -29.31 -41.15
C PRO A 21 -25.69 -28.64 -39.97
N GLN A 22 -26.53 -29.39 -39.26
CA GLN A 22 -27.08 -28.98 -37.96
C GLN A 22 -25.90 -28.67 -37.09
N LYS A 23 -25.65 -27.36 -36.87
CA LYS A 23 -24.73 -26.90 -35.83
C LYS A 23 -25.27 -27.43 -34.52
N GLN A 24 -24.77 -28.53 -34.08
CA GLN A 24 -24.97 -28.95 -32.70
C GLN A 24 -24.30 -27.91 -31.83
N HIS A 25 -25.09 -26.98 -31.33
CA HIS A 25 -24.67 -26.16 -30.23
C HIS A 25 -24.42 -27.07 -29.03
N LYS A 26 -23.15 -27.46 -28.87
CA LYS A 26 -22.69 -28.04 -27.61
C LYS A 26 -23.07 -27.01 -26.53
N LYS A 27 -24.15 -27.23 -25.82
CA LYS A 27 -24.48 -26.51 -24.58
C LYS A 27 -23.37 -26.89 -23.65
N ILE A 28 -22.39 -26.00 -23.54
CA ILE A 28 -21.41 -26.04 -22.46
C ILE A 28 -22.25 -25.74 -21.21
N PHE A 29 -22.66 -26.78 -20.53
CA PHE A 29 -23.18 -26.65 -19.18
C PHE A 29 -22.01 -26.22 -18.34
N PHE A 30 -21.85 -24.90 -18.14
CA PHE A 30 -21.12 -24.41 -17.00
C PHE A 30 -21.89 -24.94 -15.79
N THR A 31 -21.43 -26.04 -15.23
CA THR A 31 -21.80 -26.44 -13.88
C THR A 31 -21.38 -25.28 -13.00
N GLN A 32 -22.32 -24.40 -12.70
CA GLN A 32 -22.14 -23.42 -11.65
C GLN A 32 -22.05 -24.25 -10.35
N LEU A 33 -20.81 -24.48 -9.94
CA LEU A 33 -20.54 -25.06 -8.63
C LEU A 33 -21.00 -24.00 -7.63
N ALA A 34 -22.22 -24.17 -7.14
CA ALA A 34 -22.74 -23.33 -6.07
C ALA A 34 -21.92 -23.64 -4.82
N PHE A 35 -21.31 -22.59 -4.23
CA PHE A 35 -20.61 -22.72 -2.96
C PHE A 35 -21.53 -23.25 -1.87
N THR A 36 -21.06 -24.21 -1.13
CA THR A 36 -21.79 -24.72 0.04
C THR A 36 -21.64 -23.76 1.21
N LEU A 37 -22.64 -23.70 2.07
CA LEU A 37 -22.59 -22.86 3.27
C LEU A 37 -21.42 -23.25 4.18
N ILE A 38 -21.11 -24.55 4.29
CA ILE A 38 -19.99 -25.05 5.09
C ILE A 38 -18.64 -24.58 4.53
N GLU A 39 -18.47 -24.55 3.23
CA GLU A 39 -17.25 -24.11 2.55
C GLU A 39 -16.99 -22.63 2.85
N LEU A 40 -18.04 -21.80 2.84
CA LEU A 40 -17.95 -20.40 3.22
C LEU A 40 -17.54 -20.22 4.69
N ILE A 41 -18.18 -20.97 5.61
CA ILE A 41 -17.87 -20.89 7.04
C ILE A 41 -16.42 -21.30 7.31
N VAL A 42 -15.96 -22.39 6.71
CA VAL A 42 -14.57 -22.85 6.85
C VAL A 42 -13.59 -21.82 6.30
N ALA A 43 -13.90 -21.22 5.15
CA ALA A 43 -13.04 -20.19 4.56
C ALA A 43 -12.88 -18.96 5.49
N VAL A 44 -14.00 -18.44 6.05
CA VAL A 44 -13.92 -17.29 6.96
C VAL A 44 -13.26 -17.65 8.30
N ALA A 45 -13.40 -18.88 8.77
CA ALA A 45 -12.72 -19.35 9.97
C ALA A 45 -11.18 -19.36 9.78
N ILE A 46 -10.71 -19.86 8.64
CA ILE A 46 -9.28 -19.87 8.30
C ILE A 46 -8.75 -18.42 8.19
N ILE A 47 -9.48 -17.54 7.50
CA ILE A 47 -9.11 -16.13 7.38
C ILE A 47 -9.04 -15.48 8.76
N GLY A 48 -9.99 -15.76 9.65
CA GLY A 48 -10.01 -15.25 11.01
C GLY A 48 -8.76 -15.66 11.82
N VAL A 49 -8.35 -16.91 11.73
CA VAL A 49 -7.13 -17.40 12.40
C VAL A 49 -5.87 -16.72 11.84
N LEU A 50 -5.77 -16.61 10.51
CA LEU A 50 -4.64 -15.93 9.88
C LEU A 50 -4.58 -14.44 10.23
N ALA A 51 -5.73 -13.76 10.24
CA ALA A 51 -5.82 -12.35 10.61
C ALA A 51 -5.42 -12.10 12.07
N ALA A 52 -5.78 -13.01 12.99
CA ALA A 52 -5.40 -12.90 14.40
C ALA A 52 -3.87 -12.86 14.62
N ILE A 53 -3.11 -13.50 13.76
CA ILE A 53 -1.64 -13.51 13.82
C ILE A 53 -1.06 -12.35 12.99
N ALA A 54 -1.64 -12.07 11.83
CA ALA A 54 -1.12 -11.08 10.89
C ALA A 54 -1.27 -9.63 11.37
N ILE A 55 -2.39 -9.31 12.02
CA ILE A 55 -2.68 -7.93 12.45
C ILE A 55 -1.64 -7.40 13.45
N PRO A 56 -1.34 -8.07 14.59
CA PRO A 56 -0.34 -7.57 15.52
C PRO A 56 1.06 -7.51 14.90
N ALA A 57 1.47 -8.50 14.12
CA ALA A 57 2.76 -8.49 13.44
C ALA A 57 2.90 -7.32 12.46
N TYR A 58 1.82 -6.95 11.78
CA TYR A 58 1.80 -5.80 10.89
C TYR A 58 1.91 -4.46 11.65
N GLN A 59 1.26 -4.35 12.81
CA GLN A 59 1.36 -3.16 13.68
C GLN A 59 2.81 -2.97 14.17
N ASP A 60 3.46 -4.03 14.64
CA ASP A 60 4.87 -3.98 15.06
C ASP A 60 5.78 -3.54 13.91
N TYR A 61 5.51 -4.00 12.69
CA TYR A 61 6.27 -3.56 11.52
C TYR A 61 6.08 -2.08 11.22
N LEU A 62 4.84 -1.56 11.32
CA LEU A 62 4.57 -0.14 11.13
C LEU A 62 5.27 0.72 12.18
N ASP A 63 5.30 0.29 13.44
CA ASP A 63 5.95 1.05 14.50
C ASP A 63 7.49 1.07 14.34
N LYS A 64 8.08 -0.02 13.88
CA LYS A 64 9.49 -0.05 13.48
C LYS A 64 9.77 0.92 12.32
N ALA A 65 8.91 0.94 11.29
CA ALA A 65 9.06 1.84 10.16
C ALA A 65 8.96 3.32 10.58
N LYS A 66 8.04 3.65 11.50
CA LYS A 66 7.95 5.00 12.10
C LYS A 66 9.21 5.38 12.85
N THR A 67 9.75 4.46 13.64
CA THR A 67 11.00 4.69 14.38
C THR A 67 12.17 4.98 13.44
N VAL A 68 12.34 4.19 12.38
CA VAL A 68 13.40 4.43 11.38
C VAL A 68 13.22 5.79 10.70
N ARG A 69 12.00 6.18 10.38
CA ARG A 69 11.72 7.49 9.81
C ARG A 69 12.10 8.61 10.80
N ALA A 70 11.72 8.50 12.07
CA ALA A 70 12.07 9.49 13.10
C ALA A 70 13.58 9.65 13.24
N ILE A 71 14.35 8.54 13.22
CA ILE A 71 15.81 8.58 13.24
C ILE A 71 16.36 9.35 12.03
N SER A 72 15.87 9.06 10.83
CA SER A 72 16.29 9.74 9.61
C SER A 72 15.97 11.24 9.64
N ASP A 73 14.81 11.64 10.19
CA ASP A 73 14.42 13.03 10.34
C ASP A 73 15.37 13.76 11.32
N ILE A 74 15.69 13.13 12.47
CA ILE A 74 16.64 13.66 13.46
C ILE A 74 18.03 13.83 12.85
N GLU A 75 18.52 12.86 12.08
CA GLU A 75 19.80 12.97 11.39
C GLU A 75 19.81 14.12 10.37
N ASN A 76 18.71 14.31 9.65
CA ASN A 76 18.58 15.41 8.69
C ASN A 76 18.60 16.77 9.43
N ILE A 77 17.84 16.90 10.50
CA ILE A 77 17.85 18.10 11.35
C ILE A 77 19.27 18.33 11.90
N GLY A 78 19.93 17.28 12.39
CA GLY A 78 21.30 17.34 12.89
C GLY A 78 22.30 17.85 11.86
N ARG A 79 22.21 17.40 10.59
CA ARG A 79 23.04 17.92 9.49
C ARG A 79 22.79 19.41 9.26
N ARG A 80 21.52 19.84 9.20
CA ARG A 80 21.18 21.29 9.01
C ARG A 80 21.71 22.16 10.16
N LEU A 81 21.63 21.65 11.39
CA LEU A 81 22.20 22.34 12.55
C LEU A 81 23.73 22.46 12.45
N HIS A 82 24.40 21.43 11.97
CA HIS A 82 25.84 21.43 11.77
C HIS A 82 26.25 22.40 10.67
N ASP A 83 25.56 22.41 9.53
CA ASP A 83 25.79 23.32 8.42
C ASP A 83 25.59 24.78 8.87
N TYR A 84 24.51 25.08 9.60
CA TYR A 84 24.27 26.39 10.18
C TYR A 84 25.41 26.83 11.11
N HIS A 85 25.91 25.89 11.93
CA HIS A 85 27.01 26.16 12.85
C HIS A 85 28.33 26.48 12.09
N ILE A 86 28.59 25.80 11.01
CA ILE A 86 29.77 26.09 10.17
C ILE A 86 29.68 27.49 9.58
N ASP A 87 28.51 27.86 9.05
CA ASP A 87 28.31 29.12 8.35
C ASP A 87 28.28 30.32 9.32
N ASN A 88 27.72 30.16 10.52
CA ASN A 88 27.47 31.25 11.45
C ASN A 88 28.38 31.22 12.70
N ASN A 89 29.24 30.20 12.83
CA ASN A 89 30.10 29.94 14.00
C ASN A 89 29.30 29.88 15.33
N ASN A 90 28.00 29.63 15.26
CA ASN A 90 27.07 29.50 16.38
C ASN A 90 25.91 28.59 16.04
N TYR A 91 25.27 27.97 17.04
CA TYR A 91 24.06 27.19 16.82
C TYR A 91 22.82 28.09 16.77
N PRO A 92 21.79 27.74 15.96
CA PRO A 92 20.57 28.53 15.86
C PRO A 92 19.84 28.58 17.20
N ALA A 93 19.03 29.61 17.45
CA ALA A 93 18.19 29.70 18.62
C ALA A 93 16.96 28.80 18.55
N SER A 94 16.48 28.50 17.34
CA SER A 94 15.33 27.63 17.09
C SER A 94 15.46 26.86 15.77
N LEU A 95 14.63 25.83 15.59
CA LEU A 95 14.56 25.09 14.32
C LEU A 95 14.01 25.92 13.15
N ALA A 96 13.33 27.03 13.41
CA ALA A 96 12.84 27.93 12.39
C ALA A 96 13.98 28.55 11.53
N GLU A 97 15.12 28.83 12.16
CA GLU A 97 16.28 29.41 11.48
C GLU A 97 16.89 28.49 10.42
N ILE A 98 16.67 27.19 10.56
CA ILE A 98 17.11 26.15 9.60
C ILE A 98 15.94 25.59 8.77
N GLY A 99 14.74 26.20 8.87
CA GLY A 99 13.55 25.77 8.14
C GLY A 99 13.08 24.37 8.53
N ALA A 100 13.22 23.98 9.80
CA ALA A 100 12.87 22.67 10.32
C ALA A 100 11.76 22.69 11.38
N ASP A 101 11.14 23.85 11.62
CA ASP A 101 10.09 24.06 12.62
C ASP A 101 8.77 23.34 12.26
N ASN A 102 8.51 23.12 10.97
CA ASN A 102 7.29 22.47 10.48
C ASN A 102 7.44 20.94 10.28
N ILE A 103 8.58 20.36 10.63
CA ILE A 103 8.81 18.92 10.52
C ILE A 103 8.13 18.25 11.73
N LEU A 104 7.21 17.32 11.42
CA LEU A 104 6.55 16.49 12.42
C LEU A 104 7.15 15.09 12.44
N ASP A 105 7.23 14.52 13.63
CA ASP A 105 7.58 13.11 13.79
C ASP A 105 6.49 12.18 13.19
N PRO A 106 6.74 10.88 13.01
CA PRO A 106 5.75 9.95 12.48
C PRO A 106 4.50 9.76 13.35
N TRP A 107 4.47 10.28 14.57
CA TRP A 107 3.32 10.26 15.47
C TRP A 107 2.57 11.61 15.48
N GLY A 108 3.06 12.61 14.72
CA GLY A 108 2.41 13.90 14.54
C GLY A 108 2.85 14.99 15.53
N ASN A 109 3.93 14.76 16.29
CA ASN A 109 4.45 15.76 17.22
C ASN A 109 5.59 16.56 16.58
N PRO A 110 5.75 17.86 16.92
CA PRO A 110 6.88 18.65 16.46
C PRO A 110 8.17 18.22 17.17
N TYR A 111 9.29 18.20 16.42
CA TYR A 111 10.60 18.00 17.01
C TYR A 111 10.97 19.16 17.93
N GLN A 112 11.52 18.84 19.08
CA GLN A 112 11.97 19.83 20.04
C GLN A 112 13.48 19.99 19.97
N TYR A 113 13.93 21.24 19.93
CA TYR A 113 15.34 21.60 19.88
C TYR A 113 15.70 22.46 21.07
N LEU A 114 16.86 22.19 21.65
CA LEU A 114 17.40 22.98 22.75
C LEU A 114 18.87 23.29 22.47
N ASN A 115 19.18 24.59 22.32
CA ASN A 115 20.55 25.05 22.17
C ASN A 115 21.27 25.03 23.51
N LEU A 116 22.07 24.01 23.77
CA LEU A 116 22.85 23.88 25.01
C LEU A 116 24.05 24.85 25.09
N SER A 117 24.36 25.57 24.03
CA SER A 117 25.42 26.63 24.05
C SER A 117 24.91 27.93 24.63
N ASP A 118 23.58 28.13 24.74
CA ASP A 118 22.98 29.30 25.31
C ASP A 118 23.23 29.34 26.83
N PRO A 119 23.86 30.41 27.34
CA PRO A 119 24.13 30.57 28.79
C PRO A 119 22.86 30.67 29.67
N SER A 120 21.74 31.08 29.10
CA SER A 120 20.48 31.23 29.83
C SER A 120 19.85 29.90 30.25
N ILE A 121 20.27 28.76 29.61
CA ILE A 121 19.67 27.44 29.78
C ILE A 121 20.48 26.54 30.75
N ARG A 122 21.09 27.13 31.76
CA ARG A 122 21.95 26.39 32.72
C ARG A 122 21.26 25.21 33.41
N GLY A 123 19.95 25.30 33.70
CA GLY A 123 19.19 24.22 34.32
C GLY A 123 18.91 23.04 33.40
N ALA A 124 18.81 23.24 32.06
CA ALA A 124 18.60 22.20 31.07
C ALA A 124 19.88 21.40 30.78
N ARG A 125 21.07 22.05 30.83
CA ARG A 125 22.37 21.37 30.68
C ARG A 125 22.58 20.29 31.73
N GLY A 126 22.13 20.50 32.97
CA GLY A 126 22.22 19.53 34.05
C GLY A 126 21.34 18.28 33.82
N ARG A 127 20.22 18.45 33.15
CA ARG A 127 19.33 17.33 32.77
C ARG A 127 19.85 16.56 31.56
N ALA A 128 20.29 17.23 30.52
CA ALA A 128 20.87 16.60 29.33
C ALA A 128 22.12 15.76 29.64
N ARG A 129 22.93 16.19 30.64
CA ARG A 129 24.08 15.39 31.08
C ARG A 129 23.74 14.11 31.85
N LYS A 130 22.58 14.04 32.49
CA LYS A 130 22.17 12.83 33.21
C LYS A 130 21.71 11.71 32.28
N ASP A 131 21.25 12.05 31.11
CA ASP A 131 20.79 11.07 30.11
C ASP A 131 21.95 10.43 29.32
N HIS A 132 23.16 10.92 29.51
CA HIS A 132 24.37 10.39 28.84
C HIS A 132 24.74 8.95 29.26
N ASN A 133 24.12 8.41 30.31
CA ASN A 133 24.31 7.04 30.76
C ASN A 133 23.39 6.01 30.08
N LEU A 134 22.56 6.44 29.10
CA LEU A 134 21.64 5.57 28.37
C LEU A 134 22.12 5.21 26.96
N VAL A 135 23.36 5.54 26.60
CA VAL A 135 23.97 5.08 25.35
C VAL A 135 24.86 3.88 25.70
N PRO A 136 24.53 2.64 25.19
CA PRO A 136 25.35 1.47 25.34
C PRO A 136 26.71 1.62 24.64
#